data_19415abfb7eb00a1a74eaed531561198
#
_entry.id   19415abfb7eb00a1a74eaed531561198
#
_cell.length_a   1.000
_cell.length_b   1.000
_cell.length_c   1.000
_cell.angle_alpha   90.00
_cell.angle_beta   90.00
_cell.angle_gamma   90.00
#
_symmetry.space_group_name_H-M   'P 1'
#
loop_
_entity.id
_entity.type
_entity.pdbx_description
1 polymer ?
#
loop_
_entity_poly.entity_id
_entity_poly.type
_entity_poly.pdbx_seq_one_letter_code
_entity_poly.pdbx_strand_id
1 'polypeptide(L)'
;MLNNQSGSDNRIAVRYVFEEHIRISVERYDRKSVTDGWARDLSESGLGAFVAFSLEMDEHVILEIPVAFSVKLMLPAKVARCLGTQYGFRFTALSAAQRDLIRSAVQGHAEIPFPLVK
;
A
#
# COMPACT_ATOMS: atom_id res chain seq x y z
N MET A 1 24.93 -12.85 4.89
CA MET A 1 24.49 -12.45 5.01
C MET A 1 23.63 -12.12 4.98
N LEU A 2 23.57 -12.13 5.02
CA LEU A 2 22.85 -11.70 5.15
C LEU A 2 21.91 -11.35 5.19
N ASN A 3 21.82 -11.37 5.30
CA ASN A 3 21.04 -10.88 5.42
C ASN A 3 20.18 -10.48 5.61
N ASN A 4 20.19 -10.55 5.75
CA ASN A 4 19.53 -10.06 6.07
C ASN A 4 18.89 -9.59 6.17
N GLN A 5 19.05 -9.69 6.31
CA GLN A 5 18.57 -9.13 6.49
C GLN A 5 17.71 -8.87 6.26
N SER A 6 17.72 -9.13 6.04
CA SER A 6 16.89 -8.96 5.91
C SER A 6 15.94 -8.65 6.42
N GLY A 7 15.69 -9.21 6.70
CA GLY A 7 14.42 -9.17 7.33
C GLY A 7 14.13 -7.90 7.97
N SER A 8 14.91 -7.52 8.71
CA SER A 8 14.74 -6.25 9.37
C SER A 8 14.47 -5.13 8.39
N ASP A 9 14.82 -5.35 7.18
CA ASP A 9 14.79 -4.28 6.22
C ASP A 9 13.40 -3.85 5.85
N ASN A 10 12.49 -4.77 5.92
CA ASN A 10 11.15 -4.47 5.47
C ASN A 10 10.48 -3.41 6.29
N ARG A 11 10.77 -3.41 7.56
CA ARG A 11 10.03 -2.50 8.41
C ARG A 11 10.61 -1.11 8.39
N ILE A 12 11.67 -0.89 7.63
CA ILE A 12 12.21 0.45 7.54
C ILE A 12 11.96 1.08 6.19
N ALA A 13 11.04 0.53 5.44
CA ALA A 13 10.63 1.19 4.22
C ALA A 13 10.07 2.56 4.57
N VAL A 14 10.58 3.57 3.90
CA VAL A 14 10.16 4.94 4.16
C VAL A 14 8.77 5.15 3.60
N ARG A 15 7.90 5.74 4.40
CA ARG A 15 6.55 6.08 3.98
C ARG A 15 6.50 7.56 3.64
N TYR A 16 5.76 7.86 2.59
CA TYR A 16 5.59 9.22 2.13
C TYR A 16 4.14 9.60 2.13
N VAL A 17 3.86 10.85 2.40
CA VAL A 17 2.50 11.38 2.27
C VAL A 17 2.08 11.20 0.83
N PHE A 18 0.94 10.57 0.62
CA PHE A 18 0.46 10.28 -0.72
C PHE A 18 -1.06 10.25 -0.64
N GLU A 19 -1.70 11.31 -1.10
CA GLU A 19 -3.14 11.48 -0.94
C GLU A 19 -3.79 11.40 -2.30
N GLU A 20 -4.33 10.23 -2.60
CA GLU A 20 -4.92 9.94 -3.89
C GLU A 20 -6.08 9.01 -3.72
N HIS A 21 -7.03 9.15 -4.60
CA HIS A 21 -8.12 8.19 -4.70
C HIS A 21 -7.58 6.88 -5.28
N ILE A 22 -7.92 5.77 -4.64
CA ILE A 22 -7.51 4.46 -5.11
C ILE A 22 -8.73 3.56 -5.24
N ARG A 23 -8.55 2.45 -5.91
CA ARG A 23 -9.58 1.43 -6.01
C ARG A 23 -9.05 0.13 -5.45
N ILE A 24 -9.93 -0.57 -4.77
CA ILE A 24 -9.59 -1.84 -4.13
C ILE A 24 -10.55 -2.89 -4.65
N SER A 25 -9.99 -3.96 -5.23
CA SER A 25 -10.77 -5.09 -5.69
C SER A 25 -10.61 -6.24 -4.72
N VAL A 26 -11.72 -6.83 -4.34
CA VAL A 26 -11.74 -7.93 -3.41
C VAL A 26 -12.62 -9.01 -3.99
N GLU A 27 -12.22 -10.26 -3.84
CA GLU A 27 -13.02 -11.37 -4.35
C GLU A 27 -13.44 -12.24 -3.19
N ARG A 28 -14.75 -12.40 -3.02
CA ARG A 28 -15.33 -13.22 -1.98
C ARG A 28 -16.44 -14.07 -2.56
N TYR A 29 -16.41 -15.37 -2.29
CA TYR A 29 -17.48 -16.27 -2.76
C TYR A 29 -17.67 -16.15 -4.26
N ASP A 30 -16.57 -16.11 -4.98
CA ASP A 30 -16.56 -16.00 -6.45
C ASP A 30 -17.19 -14.71 -6.97
N ARG A 31 -17.35 -13.74 -6.10
CA ARG A 31 -17.84 -12.43 -6.50
C ARG A 31 -16.76 -11.40 -6.33
N LYS A 32 -16.56 -10.61 -7.36
CA LYS A 32 -15.60 -9.52 -7.33
C LYS A 32 -16.32 -8.24 -6.94
N SER A 33 -15.81 -7.58 -5.93
CA SER A 33 -16.31 -6.29 -5.50
C SER A 33 -15.20 -5.27 -5.67
N VAL A 34 -15.56 -4.08 -6.13
CA VAL A 34 -14.62 -2.98 -6.26
C VAL A 34 -15.12 -1.85 -5.38
N THR A 35 -14.25 -1.36 -4.55
CA THR A 35 -14.61 -0.25 -3.69
C THR A 35 -13.55 0.84 -3.80
N ASP A 36 -13.93 2.03 -3.42
CA ASP A 36 -13.03 3.18 -3.44
C ASP A 36 -12.34 3.32 -2.10
N GLY A 37 -11.15 3.89 -2.14
CA GLY A 37 -10.44 4.24 -0.93
C GLY A 37 -9.70 5.54 -1.15
N TRP A 38 -9.20 6.08 -0.05
CA TRP A 38 -8.41 7.31 -0.10
C TRP A 38 -7.06 7.01 0.52
N ALA A 39 -6.04 6.97 -0.32
CA ALA A 39 -4.70 6.70 0.15
C ALA A 39 -4.17 7.85 0.97
N ARG A 40 -3.40 7.56 1.98
CA ARG A 40 -2.78 8.54 2.85
C ARG A 40 -1.27 8.50 2.78
N ASP A 41 -0.71 7.31 2.63
CA ASP A 41 0.74 7.16 2.55
C ASP A 41 1.07 5.99 1.64
N LEU A 42 2.28 6.03 1.12
CA LEU A 42 2.75 5.03 0.17
C LEU A 42 4.23 4.80 0.42
N SER A 43 4.63 3.55 0.36
CA SER A 43 6.03 3.15 0.44
C SER A 43 6.27 2.03 -0.55
N GLU A 44 7.51 1.57 -0.62
CA GLU A 44 7.82 0.43 -1.47
C GLU A 44 7.26 -0.88 -0.93
N SER A 45 6.81 -0.89 0.31
CA SER A 45 6.28 -2.12 0.91
C SER A 45 4.77 -2.14 1.02
N GLY A 46 4.11 -1.00 0.92
CA GLY A 46 2.67 -0.98 1.10
C GLY A 46 2.07 0.40 1.06
N LEU A 47 0.81 0.46 1.45
CA LEU A 47 0.02 1.67 1.34
C LEU A 47 -0.96 1.75 2.51
N GLY A 48 -1.12 2.95 3.05
CA GLY A 48 -2.16 3.19 4.04
C GLY A 48 -3.31 3.97 3.42
N ALA A 49 -4.53 3.63 3.80
CA ALA A 49 -5.69 4.24 3.19
C ALA A 49 -6.89 4.20 4.12
N PHE A 50 -7.82 5.12 3.88
CA PHE A 50 -9.17 5.02 4.43
C PHE A 50 -10.02 4.24 3.44
N VAL A 51 -10.78 3.29 3.94
CA VAL A 51 -11.67 2.48 3.13
C VAL A 51 -12.96 2.30 3.91
N ALA A 52 -14.08 2.69 3.32
CA ALA A 52 -15.37 2.53 4.00
C ALA A 52 -15.87 1.10 3.97
N PHE A 53 -15.45 0.34 2.97
CA PHE A 53 -15.84 -1.05 2.84
C PHE A 53 -15.08 -1.89 3.87
N SER A 54 -15.77 -2.79 4.54
CA SER A 54 -15.15 -3.57 5.61
C SER A 54 -14.30 -4.69 5.03
N LEU A 55 -13.01 -4.64 5.34
CA LEU A 55 -12.06 -5.66 4.91
C LEU A 55 -11.56 -6.42 6.14
N GLU A 56 -11.14 -7.64 5.92
CA GLU A 56 -10.66 -8.47 7.02
C GLU A 56 -9.15 -8.56 7.02
N MET A 57 -8.59 -8.81 8.20
CA MET A 57 -7.15 -9.00 8.31
C MET A 57 -6.69 -10.13 7.41
N ASP A 58 -5.57 -9.93 6.78
CA ASP A 58 -4.95 -10.89 5.85
C ASP A 58 -5.75 -11.14 4.58
N GLU A 59 -6.80 -10.37 4.36
CA GLU A 59 -7.56 -10.51 3.13
C GLU A 59 -6.75 -10.02 1.94
N HIS A 60 -6.76 -10.79 0.87
CA HIS A 60 -6.03 -10.44 -0.34
C HIS A 60 -6.87 -9.52 -1.21
N VAL A 61 -6.24 -8.49 -1.72
CA VAL A 61 -6.91 -7.49 -2.55
C VAL A 61 -6.00 -7.11 -3.71
N ILE A 62 -6.57 -6.45 -4.69
CA ILE A 62 -5.80 -5.80 -5.75
C ILE A 62 -6.00 -4.31 -5.58
N LEU A 63 -4.91 -3.58 -5.48
CA LEU A 63 -4.95 -2.13 -5.34
C LEU A 63 -4.66 -1.49 -6.69
N GLU A 64 -5.49 -0.53 -7.07
CA GLU A 64 -5.25 0.28 -8.26
C GLU A 64 -4.83 1.65 -7.78
N ILE A 65 -3.59 2.00 -8.03
CA ILE A 65 -2.95 3.19 -7.46
C ILE A 65 -2.50 4.10 -8.59
N PRO A 66 -2.99 5.35 -8.64
CA PRO A 66 -2.49 6.29 -9.66
C PRO A 66 -1.09 6.75 -9.24
N VAL A 67 -0.11 6.51 -10.10
CA VAL A 67 1.28 6.84 -9.76
C VAL A 67 1.85 7.92 -10.64
N ALA A 68 1.19 8.24 -11.76
CA ALA A 68 1.59 9.32 -12.64
C ALA A 68 0.38 9.70 -13.45
N PHE A 69 0.51 10.77 -14.23
CA PHE A 69 -0.59 11.18 -15.09
C PHE A 69 -0.95 10.02 -16.03
N SER A 70 -2.18 9.59 -15.95
CA SER A 70 -2.71 8.49 -16.78
C SER A 70 -2.03 7.14 -16.56
N VAL A 71 -1.25 6.98 -15.49
CA VAL A 71 -0.60 5.71 -15.19
C VAL A 71 -1.10 5.20 -13.85
N LYS A 72 -1.61 3.99 -13.86
CA LYS A 72 -2.10 3.34 -12.64
C LYS A 72 -1.40 2.01 -12.47
N LEU A 73 -1.00 1.72 -11.25
CA LEU A 73 -0.43 0.42 -10.90
C LEU A 73 -1.52 -0.46 -10.34
N MET A 74 -1.53 -1.71 -10.79
CA MET A 74 -2.39 -2.73 -10.22
C MET A 74 -1.50 -3.65 -9.41
N LEU A 75 -1.62 -3.61 -8.09
CA LEU A 75 -0.70 -4.34 -7.23
C LEU A 75 -1.47 -5.28 -6.31
N PRO A 76 -1.06 -6.55 -6.25
CA PRO A 76 -1.63 -7.45 -5.27
C PRO A 76 -1.12 -7.08 -3.88
N ALA A 77 -2.01 -7.15 -2.93
CA ALA A 77 -1.68 -6.78 -1.57
C ALA A 77 -2.56 -7.56 -0.61
N LYS A 78 -2.27 -7.44 0.67
CA LYS A 78 -3.15 -7.99 1.68
C LYS A 78 -3.28 -7.01 2.83
N VAL A 79 -4.38 -7.11 3.54
CA VAL A 79 -4.62 -6.26 4.69
C VAL A 79 -3.67 -6.67 5.80
N ALA A 80 -2.80 -5.76 6.19
CA ALA A 80 -1.81 -6.01 7.22
C ALA A 80 -2.18 -5.33 8.53
N ARG A 81 -3.05 -4.33 8.48
CA ARG A 81 -3.45 -3.59 9.67
C ARG A 81 -4.83 -3.00 9.45
N CYS A 82 -5.62 -2.97 10.50
CA CYS A 82 -6.96 -2.40 10.43
C CYS A 82 -7.25 -1.68 11.73
N LEU A 83 -7.68 -0.44 11.63
CA LEU A 83 -8.10 0.35 12.78
C LEU A 83 -9.28 1.19 12.33
N GLY A 84 -10.49 0.69 12.60
CA GLY A 84 -11.68 1.35 12.10
C GLY A 84 -11.73 1.33 10.59
N THR A 85 -11.79 2.49 9.99
CA THR A 85 -11.78 2.60 8.53
C THR A 85 -10.38 2.82 7.96
N GLN A 86 -9.37 2.81 8.82
CA GLN A 86 -8.00 2.96 8.38
C GLN A 86 -7.38 1.59 8.18
N TYR A 87 -6.84 1.37 7.01
CA TYR A 87 -6.24 0.09 6.65
C TYR A 87 -4.80 0.29 6.22
N GLY A 88 -3.95 -0.65 6.61
CA GLY A 88 -2.61 -0.75 6.08
C GLY A 88 -2.54 -1.98 5.19
N PHE A 89 -2.05 -1.78 3.98
CA PHE A 89 -1.91 -2.87 3.01
C PHE A 89 -0.43 -3.13 2.77
N ARG A 90 -0.07 -4.40 2.68
CA ARG A 90 1.27 -4.81 2.31
C ARG A 90 1.23 -5.39 0.91
N PHE A 91 2.10 -4.92 0.04
CA PHE A 91 2.19 -5.50 -1.30
C PHE A 91 2.71 -6.92 -1.20
N THR A 92 2.10 -7.84 -1.93
CA THR A 92 2.52 -9.22 -1.90
C THR A 92 3.40 -9.58 -3.07
N ALA A 93 3.44 -8.73 -4.08
CA ALA A 93 4.35 -8.90 -5.22
C ALA A 93 4.63 -7.52 -5.79
N LEU A 94 5.90 -7.28 -6.11
CA LEU A 94 6.30 -5.97 -6.60
C LEU A 94 7.53 -6.16 -7.48
N SER A 95 7.38 -5.86 -8.77
CA SER A 95 8.50 -5.96 -9.69
C SER A 95 9.43 -4.75 -9.51
N ALA A 96 10.64 -4.85 -10.06
CA ALA A 96 11.57 -3.74 -10.00
C ALA A 96 11.01 -2.52 -10.71
N ALA A 97 10.35 -2.73 -11.85
CA ALA A 97 9.76 -1.62 -12.58
C ALA A 97 8.65 -0.95 -11.78
N GLN A 98 7.84 -1.75 -11.10
CA GLN A 98 6.77 -1.20 -10.27
C GLN A 98 7.34 -0.42 -9.08
N ARG A 99 8.42 -0.95 -8.50
CA ARG A 99 9.10 -0.24 -7.40
C ARG A 99 9.61 1.12 -7.87
N ASP A 100 10.17 1.16 -9.07
CA ASP A 100 10.66 2.42 -9.63
C ASP A 100 9.53 3.41 -9.84
N LEU A 101 8.37 2.93 -10.28
CA LEU A 101 7.22 3.82 -10.45
C LEU A 101 6.75 4.38 -9.11
N ILE A 102 6.78 3.57 -8.06
CA ILE A 102 6.43 4.05 -6.74
C ILE A 102 7.43 5.12 -6.29
N ARG A 103 8.71 4.87 -6.47
CA ARG A 103 9.72 5.85 -6.11
C ARG A 103 9.49 7.18 -6.82
N SER A 104 9.18 7.12 -8.11
CA SER A 104 8.91 8.32 -8.86
C SER A 104 7.66 9.03 -8.38
N ALA A 105 6.64 8.26 -8.03
CA ALA A 105 5.37 8.83 -7.60
C ALA A 105 5.50 9.61 -6.29
N VAL A 106 6.40 9.18 -5.41
CA VAL A 106 6.56 9.85 -4.11
C VAL A 106 7.72 10.84 -4.07
N GLN A 107 8.42 10.99 -5.18
CA GLN A 107 9.52 11.93 -5.22
C GLN A 107 9.02 13.34 -4.93
N GLY A 108 9.66 14.01 -3.98
CA GLY A 108 9.22 15.33 -3.58
C GLY A 108 8.11 15.35 -2.55
N HIS A 109 7.55 14.21 -2.21
CA HIS A 109 6.52 14.14 -1.18
C HIS A 109 7.17 14.12 0.20
N ALA A 110 6.45 14.63 1.18
CA ALA A 110 6.94 14.64 2.54
C ALA A 110 7.04 13.21 3.07
N GLU A 111 8.12 12.94 3.80
CA GLU A 111 8.26 11.67 4.49
C GLU A 111 7.46 11.69 5.77
N ILE A 112 6.94 10.52 6.11
CA ILE A 112 6.27 10.34 7.39
C ILE A 112 7.29 9.70 8.31
N PRO A 113 7.74 10.40 9.35
CA PRO A 113 8.77 9.83 10.22
C PRO A 113 8.22 8.62 10.98
N PHE A 114 9.09 7.70 11.29
CA PHE A 114 8.72 6.59 12.14
C PHE A 114 8.34 7.16 13.51
N PRO A 115 7.29 6.61 14.12
CA PRO A 115 6.94 7.09 15.44
C PRO A 115 8.05 6.83 16.41
N LEU A 116 8.29 7.79 17.28
CA LEU A 116 9.26 7.60 18.33
C LEU A 116 8.63 6.77 19.42
N VAL A 117 9.34 5.75 19.81
CA VAL A 117 8.87 4.85 20.84
C VAL A 117 9.33 5.36 22.19
N LYS A 118 8.41 5.50 23.08
CA LYS A 118 8.74 6.00 24.42
C LYS A 118 8.58 4.96 25.45
#